data_03a51fe41549f46829d11fd64e894ce4
#
_entry.id   03a51fe41549f46829d11fd64e894ce4
#
_cell.length_a   1.000
_cell.length_b   1.000
_cell.length_c   1.000
_cell.angle_alpha   90.00
_cell.angle_beta   90.00
_cell.angle_gamma   90.00
#
_symmetry.space_group_name_H-M   'P 1'
#
loop_
_entity.id
_entity.type
_entity.pdbx_description
1 polymer ?
#
loop_
_entity_poly.entity_id
_entity_poly.type
_entity_poly.pdbx_seq_one_letter_code
_entity_poly.pdbx_strand_id
1 'polypeptide(L)'
;MKAITLLGSTGSIGTQTLDIVAQYPEQFRIVGLTAGRNITLLAQQIRQFKPEIVAICDEDKLQELQEAIADIDPKPILLVGESGVVEVAKYGDAEAVVTGIVGCAGLLPTIAAIKAGKDIALANKETLIAGGPVVNPLVEKYGVKVLPADSEHSAIFQCLQGIPEGGLRRIILTASGGSFRDLPIDKLAGVTVADALKHPNWSMGQKITIDSATLMNKGLEVIEAHYLFGMDYDDIDIVIHPQSIIHSLIELQDTSVLAQLGWPDMRLPLLYALSWPERIHTDWPRLDLVKSGDLTFREPDHEKYPCMQLAYAAGRAGGSMPAVLNAANEQAVALFLDERIQFLDIPKLIENVCDKHQADNCENPGLEDILAADEWARLEVLAGSVELGYRILSIR
;
A
#
# COMPACT_ATOMS: atom_id res chain seq x y z
N MET A 1 20.20 16.27 -8.03
CA MET A 1 18.86 15.91 -8.57
C MET A 1 18.70 14.41 -8.41
N LYS A 2 17.79 13.99 -7.53
CA LYS A 2 17.60 12.58 -7.18
C LYS A 2 16.93 11.82 -8.33
N ALA A 3 17.54 10.76 -8.78
CA ALA A 3 17.03 9.91 -9.87
C ALA A 3 16.08 8.84 -9.31
N ILE A 4 14.90 8.71 -9.91
CA ILE A 4 13.80 7.91 -9.38
C ILE A 4 13.31 6.94 -10.44
N THR A 5 13.09 5.68 -10.06
CA THR A 5 12.20 4.77 -10.78
C THR A 5 10.83 4.73 -10.10
N LEU A 6 9.79 4.71 -10.89
CA LEU A 6 8.40 4.72 -10.41
C LEU A 6 7.67 3.48 -10.92
N LEU A 7 7.34 2.62 -9.98
CA LEU A 7 6.57 1.41 -10.25
C LEU A 7 5.07 1.72 -10.16
N GLY A 8 4.32 1.47 -11.24
CA GLY A 8 2.89 1.76 -11.29
C GLY A 8 2.57 3.24 -11.60
N SER A 9 3.26 3.85 -12.57
CA SER A 9 3.20 5.28 -12.90
C SER A 9 1.81 5.80 -13.27
N THR A 10 0.95 4.95 -13.80
CA THR A 10 -0.41 5.33 -14.25
C THR A 10 -1.48 5.18 -13.16
N GLY A 11 -1.11 4.67 -11.99
CA GLY A 11 -1.99 4.57 -10.81
C GLY A 11 -2.09 5.88 -10.04
N SER A 12 -2.90 5.88 -8.98
CA SER A 12 -3.11 7.06 -8.12
C SER A 12 -1.82 7.58 -7.47
N ILE A 13 -1.00 6.70 -6.93
CA ILE A 13 0.32 7.06 -6.35
C ILE A 13 1.26 7.53 -7.46
N GLY A 14 1.28 6.82 -8.58
CA GLY A 14 2.16 7.15 -9.70
C GLY A 14 1.92 8.53 -10.28
N THR A 15 0.67 8.89 -10.53
CA THR A 15 0.31 10.22 -11.08
C THR A 15 0.64 11.34 -10.10
N GLN A 16 0.42 11.15 -8.80
CA GLN A 16 0.77 12.13 -7.76
C GLN A 16 2.28 12.27 -7.59
N THR A 17 3.04 11.16 -7.71
CA THR A 17 4.51 11.21 -7.73
C THR A 17 5.02 12.02 -8.92
N LEU A 18 4.45 11.81 -10.11
CA LEU A 18 4.83 12.56 -11.30
C LEU A 18 4.43 14.04 -11.23
N ASP A 19 3.31 14.37 -10.56
CA ASP A 19 2.94 15.76 -10.27
C ASP A 19 4.00 16.44 -9.39
N ILE A 20 4.50 15.75 -8.36
CA ILE A 20 5.60 16.23 -7.52
C ILE A 20 6.87 16.47 -8.36
N VAL A 21 7.28 15.48 -9.15
CA VAL A 21 8.49 15.60 -9.97
C VAL A 21 8.38 16.74 -10.97
N ALA A 22 7.20 16.97 -11.56
CA ALA A 22 6.96 18.09 -12.46
C ALA A 22 7.03 19.46 -11.78
N GLN A 23 6.65 19.54 -10.49
CA GLN A 23 6.74 20.78 -9.69
C GLN A 23 8.17 21.08 -9.21
N TYR A 24 9.01 20.05 -9.03
CA TYR A 24 10.37 20.18 -8.50
C TYR A 24 11.44 19.58 -9.43
N PRO A 25 11.53 20.02 -10.71
CA PRO A 25 12.43 19.42 -11.71
C PRO A 25 13.93 19.59 -11.37
N GLU A 26 14.29 20.55 -10.52
CA GLU A 26 15.67 20.72 -10.05
C GLU A 26 16.04 19.74 -8.91
N GLN A 27 15.04 19.13 -8.29
CA GLN A 27 15.22 18.20 -7.16
C GLN A 27 15.17 16.74 -7.63
N PHE A 28 14.25 16.42 -8.54
CA PHE A 28 13.91 15.05 -8.94
C PHE A 28 13.91 14.86 -10.46
N ARG A 29 14.32 13.69 -10.90
CA ARG A 29 14.15 13.22 -12.28
C ARG A 29 13.65 11.78 -12.33
N ILE A 30 12.84 11.46 -13.31
CA ILE A 30 12.39 10.08 -13.57
C ILE A 30 13.39 9.43 -14.54
N VAL A 31 13.91 8.26 -14.15
CA VAL A 31 14.77 7.43 -15.00
C VAL A 31 14.07 6.16 -15.48
N GLY A 32 13.06 5.67 -14.72
CA GLY A 32 12.31 4.48 -15.10
C GLY A 32 10.84 4.60 -14.72
N LEU A 33 9.98 4.04 -15.60
CA LEU A 33 8.54 3.97 -15.38
C LEU A 33 8.03 2.54 -15.60
N THR A 34 7.04 2.13 -14.80
CA THR A 34 6.26 0.92 -15.12
C THR A 34 4.77 1.21 -15.13
N ALA A 35 4.02 0.49 -15.94
CA ALA A 35 2.56 0.57 -16.00
C ALA A 35 1.92 -0.81 -16.26
N GLY A 36 0.64 -0.95 -15.91
CA GLY A 36 -0.17 -2.12 -16.26
C GLY A 36 -0.61 -2.11 -17.72
N ARG A 37 -1.78 -1.50 -17.98
CA ARG A 37 -2.46 -1.51 -19.29
C ARG A 37 -2.74 -0.13 -19.88
N ASN A 38 -2.53 0.94 -19.13
CA ASN A 38 -2.90 2.29 -19.57
C ASN A 38 -1.82 2.92 -20.46
N ILE A 39 -1.78 2.50 -21.71
CA ILE A 39 -0.79 2.94 -22.71
C ILE A 39 -0.90 4.43 -23.00
N THR A 40 -2.11 4.95 -23.12
CA THR A 40 -2.33 6.36 -23.46
C THR A 40 -1.67 7.28 -22.42
N LEU A 41 -1.89 7.03 -21.14
CA LEU A 41 -1.29 7.83 -20.09
C LEU A 41 0.22 7.58 -19.98
N LEU A 42 0.67 6.32 -20.11
CA LEU A 42 2.10 5.98 -20.10
C LEU A 42 2.86 6.70 -21.20
N ALA A 43 2.34 6.74 -22.44
CA ALA A 43 2.96 7.45 -23.55
C ALA A 43 3.06 8.97 -23.30
N GLN A 44 2.07 9.58 -22.65
CA GLN A 44 2.14 10.98 -22.22
C GLN A 44 3.24 11.19 -21.18
N GLN A 45 3.33 10.30 -20.18
CA GLN A 45 4.35 10.34 -19.14
C GLN A 45 5.77 10.17 -19.73
N ILE A 46 5.95 9.27 -20.71
CA ILE A 46 7.22 9.08 -21.41
C ILE A 46 7.64 10.37 -22.13
N ARG A 47 6.72 11.05 -22.84
CA ARG A 47 7.01 12.32 -23.50
C ARG A 47 7.42 13.42 -22.52
N GLN A 48 6.73 13.50 -21.41
CA GLN A 48 6.94 14.56 -20.43
C GLN A 48 8.24 14.35 -19.61
N PHE A 49 8.47 13.13 -19.13
CA PHE A 49 9.54 12.86 -18.17
C PHE A 49 10.78 12.22 -18.80
N LYS A 50 10.70 11.75 -20.03
CA LYS A 50 11.79 11.17 -20.83
C LYS A 50 12.60 10.10 -20.06
N PRO A 51 11.92 9.06 -19.51
CA PRO A 51 12.62 7.99 -18.81
C PRO A 51 13.56 7.23 -19.76
N GLU A 52 14.60 6.65 -19.19
CA GLU A 52 15.59 5.84 -19.92
C GLU A 52 15.11 4.39 -20.12
N ILE A 53 14.28 3.89 -19.19
CA ILE A 53 13.74 2.53 -19.22
C ILE A 53 12.27 2.52 -18.84
N VAL A 54 11.48 1.69 -19.52
CA VAL A 54 10.04 1.56 -19.29
C VAL A 54 9.63 0.10 -19.36
N ALA A 55 8.79 -0.35 -18.44
CA ALA A 55 8.18 -1.67 -18.53
C ALA A 55 6.65 -1.58 -18.54
N ILE A 56 6.02 -2.46 -19.34
CA ILE A 56 4.58 -2.68 -19.33
C ILE A 56 4.27 -4.12 -18.89
N CYS A 57 3.36 -4.27 -17.91
CA CYS A 57 3.04 -5.61 -17.37
C CYS A 57 2.30 -6.48 -18.38
N ASP A 58 1.40 -5.88 -19.21
CA ASP A 58 0.63 -6.57 -20.22
C ASP A 58 1.42 -6.63 -21.55
N GLU A 59 1.96 -7.81 -21.87
CA GLU A 59 2.78 -8.03 -23.07
C GLU A 59 2.03 -7.74 -24.38
N ASP A 60 0.71 -7.98 -24.40
CA ASP A 60 -0.14 -7.73 -25.57
C ASP A 60 -0.21 -6.23 -25.93
N LYS A 61 0.18 -5.36 -24.99
CA LYS A 61 0.19 -3.91 -25.16
C LYS A 61 1.51 -3.32 -25.67
N LEU A 62 2.53 -4.15 -25.86
CA LEU A 62 3.86 -3.65 -26.27
C LEU A 62 3.82 -2.94 -27.64
N GLN A 63 3.15 -3.54 -28.62
CA GLN A 63 3.05 -2.94 -29.96
C GLN A 63 2.32 -1.60 -29.92
N GLU A 64 1.20 -1.51 -29.19
CA GLU A 64 0.44 -0.27 -29.01
C GLU A 64 1.32 0.83 -28.38
N LEU A 65 2.13 0.47 -27.37
CA LEU A 65 3.07 1.42 -26.76
C LEU A 65 4.14 1.88 -27.75
N GLN A 66 4.75 0.96 -28.51
CA GLN A 66 5.78 1.29 -29.53
C GLN A 66 5.25 2.26 -30.60
N GLU A 67 4.02 2.05 -31.06
CA GLU A 67 3.34 2.94 -32.01
C GLU A 67 3.05 4.30 -31.37
N ALA A 68 2.56 4.30 -30.12
CA ALA A 68 2.23 5.51 -29.38
C ALA A 68 3.43 6.43 -29.11
N ILE A 69 4.65 5.89 -29.05
CA ILE A 69 5.90 6.64 -28.80
C ILE A 69 6.84 6.65 -30.00
N ALA A 70 6.34 6.35 -31.22
CA ALA A 70 7.17 6.24 -32.43
C ALA A 70 7.96 7.51 -32.76
N ASP A 71 7.41 8.67 -32.39
CA ASP A 71 7.94 10.02 -32.57
C ASP A 71 8.97 10.47 -31.54
N ILE A 72 9.19 9.68 -30.48
CA ILE A 72 10.10 10.04 -29.35
C ILE A 72 11.55 9.69 -29.73
N ASP A 73 12.47 10.63 -29.47
CA ASP A 73 13.93 10.45 -29.61
C ASP A 73 14.66 11.17 -28.45
N PRO A 74 15.56 10.53 -27.68
CA PRO A 74 15.83 9.09 -27.72
C PRO A 74 14.66 8.25 -27.19
N LYS A 75 14.50 7.05 -27.74
CA LYS A 75 13.51 6.09 -27.25
C LYS A 75 14.00 5.43 -25.96
N PRO A 76 13.11 5.22 -24.95
CA PRO A 76 13.47 4.43 -23.79
C PRO A 76 13.69 2.95 -24.15
N ILE A 77 14.44 2.24 -23.31
CA ILE A 77 14.46 0.77 -23.33
C ILE A 77 13.06 0.28 -22.94
N LEU A 78 12.44 -0.52 -23.81
CA LEU A 78 11.10 -1.10 -23.54
C LEU A 78 11.22 -2.54 -23.09
N LEU A 79 10.60 -2.86 -21.97
CA LEU A 79 10.51 -4.19 -21.38
C LEU A 79 9.05 -4.59 -21.16
N VAL A 80 8.81 -5.88 -21.00
CA VAL A 80 7.46 -6.43 -20.77
C VAL A 80 7.43 -7.41 -19.61
N GLY A 81 6.24 -7.60 -19.05
CA GLY A 81 5.98 -8.59 -18.01
C GLY A 81 6.61 -8.25 -16.66
N GLU A 82 6.50 -9.18 -15.76
CA GLU A 82 7.02 -9.05 -14.39
C GLU A 82 8.55 -8.88 -14.38
N SER A 83 9.25 -9.64 -15.20
CA SER A 83 10.71 -9.52 -15.34
C SER A 83 11.13 -8.12 -15.77
N GLY A 84 10.37 -7.48 -16.67
CA GLY A 84 10.59 -6.10 -17.09
C GLY A 84 10.41 -5.12 -15.94
N VAL A 85 9.40 -5.30 -15.10
CA VAL A 85 9.18 -4.47 -13.89
C VAL A 85 10.35 -4.60 -12.92
N VAL A 86 10.87 -5.82 -12.72
CA VAL A 86 12.05 -6.07 -11.87
C VAL A 86 13.29 -5.36 -12.43
N GLU A 87 13.51 -5.37 -13.75
CA GLU A 87 14.65 -4.68 -14.36
C GLU A 87 14.54 -3.15 -14.18
N VAL A 88 13.33 -2.56 -14.30
CA VAL A 88 13.12 -1.13 -14.04
C VAL A 88 13.38 -0.82 -12.55
N ALA A 89 12.93 -1.66 -11.62
CA ALA A 89 13.11 -1.45 -10.20
C ALA A 89 14.59 -1.39 -9.79
N LYS A 90 15.47 -2.19 -10.41
CA LYS A 90 16.90 -2.21 -10.12
C LYS A 90 17.76 -1.37 -11.05
N TYR A 91 17.15 -0.52 -11.91
CA TYR A 91 17.87 0.26 -12.91
C TYR A 91 19.04 1.06 -12.31
N GLY A 92 20.22 0.94 -12.94
CA GLY A 92 21.50 1.37 -12.35
C GLY A 92 21.56 2.81 -11.89
N ASP A 93 20.99 3.72 -12.68
CA ASP A 93 21.05 5.17 -12.43
C ASP A 93 20.01 5.67 -11.40
N ALA A 94 19.06 4.84 -10.98
CA ALA A 94 18.12 5.22 -9.93
C ALA A 94 18.79 5.26 -8.56
N GLU A 95 18.45 6.25 -7.75
CA GLU A 95 18.82 6.37 -6.33
C GLU A 95 17.68 5.87 -5.43
N ALA A 96 16.44 6.06 -5.87
CA ALA A 96 15.25 5.64 -5.14
C ALA A 96 14.21 5.02 -6.05
N VAL A 97 13.40 4.14 -5.46
CA VAL A 97 12.25 3.49 -6.11
C VAL A 97 10.98 3.85 -5.37
N VAL A 98 9.98 4.38 -6.09
CA VAL A 98 8.63 4.57 -5.56
C VAL A 98 7.80 3.35 -5.92
N THR A 99 7.27 2.66 -4.92
CA THR A 99 6.50 1.42 -5.11
C THR A 99 5.00 1.72 -5.14
N GLY A 100 4.47 2.14 -6.29
CA GLY A 100 3.06 2.45 -6.49
C GLY A 100 2.24 1.30 -7.11
N ILE A 101 2.77 0.07 -7.11
CA ILE A 101 2.07 -1.15 -7.56
C ILE A 101 1.13 -1.61 -6.44
N VAL A 102 -0.03 -2.16 -6.80
CA VAL A 102 -1.03 -2.68 -5.86
C VAL A 102 -0.77 -4.16 -5.59
N GLY A 103 -0.94 -4.57 -4.33
CA GLY A 103 -0.91 -5.96 -3.92
C GLY A 103 0.50 -6.58 -3.86
N CYS A 104 0.56 -7.90 -3.72
CA CYS A 104 1.80 -8.67 -3.59
C CYS A 104 2.73 -8.58 -4.81
N ALA A 105 2.23 -8.13 -5.97
CA ALA A 105 3.03 -7.91 -7.18
C ALA A 105 4.18 -6.90 -7.00
N GLY A 106 4.14 -6.07 -5.96
CA GLY A 106 5.22 -5.15 -5.59
C GLY A 106 6.40 -5.82 -4.88
N LEU A 107 6.26 -7.05 -4.37
CA LEU A 107 7.26 -7.71 -3.53
C LEU A 107 8.57 -7.99 -4.28
N LEU A 108 8.51 -8.70 -5.40
CA LEU A 108 9.70 -9.05 -6.17
C LEU A 108 10.47 -7.84 -6.70
N PRO A 109 9.83 -6.83 -7.32
CA PRO A 109 10.51 -5.62 -7.74
C PRO A 109 11.15 -4.85 -6.56
N THR A 110 10.49 -4.79 -5.40
CA THR A 110 11.05 -4.12 -4.21
C THR A 110 12.27 -4.85 -3.67
N ILE A 111 12.24 -6.18 -3.58
CA ILE A 111 13.41 -6.98 -3.21
C ILE A 111 14.58 -6.76 -4.19
N ALA A 112 14.30 -6.69 -5.48
CA ALA A 112 15.31 -6.43 -6.50
C ALA A 112 15.93 -5.03 -6.36
N ALA A 113 15.12 -4.02 -6.07
CA ALA A 113 15.57 -2.66 -5.80
C ALA A 113 16.48 -2.59 -4.56
N ILE A 114 16.07 -3.23 -3.46
CA ILE A 114 16.87 -3.32 -2.22
C ILE A 114 18.22 -3.97 -2.48
N LYS A 115 18.24 -5.13 -3.18
CA LYS A 115 19.49 -5.83 -3.54
C LYS A 115 20.39 -5.00 -4.47
N ALA A 116 19.81 -4.08 -5.23
CA ALA A 116 20.54 -3.12 -6.07
C ALA A 116 20.97 -1.86 -5.32
N GLY A 117 20.75 -1.78 -3.99
CA GLY A 117 21.18 -0.65 -3.15
C GLY A 117 20.31 0.61 -3.32
N LYS A 118 19.05 0.46 -3.72
CA LYS A 118 18.13 1.59 -3.92
C LYS A 118 17.30 1.86 -2.65
N ASP A 119 17.15 3.14 -2.28
CA ASP A 119 16.19 3.53 -1.25
C ASP A 119 14.76 3.32 -1.74
N ILE A 120 13.86 2.95 -0.85
CA ILE A 120 12.46 2.63 -1.17
C ILE A 120 11.54 3.70 -0.58
N ALA A 121 10.81 4.42 -1.43
CA ALA A 121 9.63 5.18 -1.02
C ALA A 121 8.42 4.23 -1.09
N LEU A 122 8.07 3.65 0.06
CA LEU A 122 7.14 2.54 0.15
C LEU A 122 5.70 3.05 0.21
N ALA A 123 4.97 2.91 -0.91
CA ALA A 123 3.53 3.14 -0.97
C ALA A 123 2.72 1.83 -1.11
N ASN A 124 3.41 0.71 -1.38
CA ASN A 124 2.83 -0.63 -1.46
C ASN A 124 3.04 -1.34 -0.12
N LYS A 125 2.07 -1.23 0.78
CA LYS A 125 2.12 -1.83 2.12
C LYS A 125 2.19 -3.37 2.08
N GLU A 126 1.56 -3.96 1.07
CA GLU A 126 1.49 -5.42 0.91
C GLU A 126 2.89 -6.06 0.80
N THR A 127 3.88 -5.30 0.33
CA THR A 127 5.30 -5.73 0.32
C THR A 127 5.82 -6.08 1.71
N LEU A 128 5.55 -5.25 2.73
CA LEU A 128 5.96 -5.54 4.10
C LEU A 128 5.04 -6.54 4.80
N ILE A 129 3.74 -6.49 4.49
CA ILE A 129 2.78 -7.41 5.09
C ILE A 129 3.09 -8.84 4.68
N ALA A 130 3.22 -9.11 3.38
CA ALA A 130 3.52 -10.45 2.89
C ALA A 130 5.01 -10.81 3.07
N GLY A 131 5.90 -9.87 2.81
CA GLY A 131 7.34 -10.10 2.70
C GLY A 131 8.21 -9.60 3.84
N GLY A 132 7.64 -9.06 4.92
CA GLY A 132 8.39 -8.46 6.02
C GLY A 132 9.54 -9.32 6.56
N PRO A 133 9.34 -10.63 6.80
CA PRO A 133 10.41 -11.53 7.25
C PRO A 133 11.60 -11.62 6.29
N VAL A 134 11.39 -11.39 5.00
CA VAL A 134 12.42 -11.40 3.95
C VAL A 134 12.96 -10.00 3.67
N VAL A 135 12.09 -9.00 3.64
CA VAL A 135 12.44 -7.62 3.27
C VAL A 135 13.31 -6.96 4.32
N ASN A 136 12.94 -7.02 5.61
CA ASN A 136 13.68 -6.33 6.68
C ASN A 136 15.14 -6.80 6.82
N PRO A 137 15.45 -8.11 6.80
CA PRO A 137 16.84 -8.54 6.79
C PRO A 137 17.64 -8.09 5.55
N LEU A 138 16.97 -7.94 4.39
CA LEU A 138 17.62 -7.41 3.20
C LEU A 138 17.88 -5.91 3.31
N VAL A 139 16.93 -5.14 3.85
CA VAL A 139 17.11 -3.70 4.12
C VAL A 139 18.32 -3.47 5.01
N GLU A 140 18.43 -4.22 6.12
CA GLU A 140 19.56 -4.14 7.02
C GLU A 140 20.87 -4.54 6.32
N LYS A 141 20.86 -5.69 5.60
CA LYS A 141 22.04 -6.21 4.89
C LYS A 141 22.59 -5.26 3.83
N TYR A 142 21.72 -4.60 3.07
CA TYR A 142 22.14 -3.72 1.99
C TYR A 142 22.24 -2.24 2.42
N GLY A 143 21.86 -1.91 3.65
CA GLY A 143 21.96 -0.57 4.23
C GLY A 143 21.09 0.47 3.51
N VAL A 144 20.00 0.04 2.86
CA VAL A 144 19.07 0.93 2.18
C VAL A 144 18.01 1.44 3.16
N LYS A 145 17.31 2.52 2.78
CA LYS A 145 16.25 3.10 3.58
C LYS A 145 14.89 2.70 3.00
N VAL A 146 13.95 2.36 3.89
CA VAL A 146 12.54 2.24 3.56
C VAL A 146 11.81 3.43 4.16
N LEU A 147 11.35 4.32 3.32
CA LEU A 147 10.70 5.58 3.69
C LEU A 147 9.20 5.44 3.43
N PRO A 148 8.35 5.51 4.46
CA PRO A 148 6.92 5.29 4.28
C PRO A 148 6.26 6.42 3.49
N ALA A 149 5.49 6.06 2.48
CA ALA A 149 4.69 6.96 1.67
C ALA A 149 3.17 6.76 1.91
N ASP A 150 2.77 5.78 2.73
CA ASP A 150 1.41 5.72 3.28
C ASP A 150 1.22 6.85 4.31
N SER A 151 0.05 7.49 4.33
CA SER A 151 -0.17 8.74 5.10
C SER A 151 0.02 8.55 6.59
N GLU A 152 -0.48 7.47 7.15
CA GLU A 152 -0.40 7.12 8.56
C GLU A 152 1.04 6.82 8.99
N HIS A 153 1.74 6.00 8.23
CA HIS A 153 3.13 5.63 8.52
C HIS A 153 4.09 6.79 8.29
N SER A 154 3.84 7.62 7.28
CA SER A 154 4.57 8.87 7.09
C SER A 154 4.38 9.81 8.29
N ALA A 155 3.16 9.90 8.83
CA ALA A 155 2.87 10.71 10.02
C ALA A 155 3.65 10.22 11.24
N ILE A 156 3.65 8.89 11.50
CA ILE A 156 4.43 8.27 12.57
C ILE A 156 5.92 8.55 12.37
N PHE A 157 6.44 8.30 11.17
CA PHE A 157 7.84 8.54 10.82
C PHE A 157 8.25 10.00 11.06
N GLN A 158 7.37 10.96 10.70
CA GLN A 158 7.59 12.38 10.96
C GLN A 158 7.61 12.72 12.45
N CYS A 159 6.71 12.14 13.25
CA CYS A 159 6.64 12.34 14.69
C CYS A 159 7.86 11.74 15.42
N LEU A 160 8.44 10.67 14.88
CA LEU A 160 9.61 10.00 15.45
C LEU A 160 10.93 10.78 15.21
N GLN A 161 10.94 11.80 14.34
CA GLN A 161 12.17 12.55 14.07
C GLN A 161 12.64 13.28 15.33
N GLY A 162 13.81 12.89 15.84
CA GLY A 162 14.41 13.47 17.05
C GLY A 162 13.96 12.83 18.36
N ILE A 163 13.12 11.82 18.33
CA ILE A 163 12.78 11.03 19.53
C ILE A 163 13.96 10.09 19.80
N PRO A 164 14.50 10.07 21.05
CA PRO A 164 15.57 9.15 21.40
C PRO A 164 15.09 7.69 21.44
N GLU A 165 16.03 6.77 21.25
CA GLU A 165 15.77 5.33 21.37
C GLU A 165 15.12 5.03 22.73
N GLY A 166 14.07 4.18 22.72
CA GLY A 166 13.26 3.85 23.90
C GLY A 166 12.28 4.93 24.31
N GLY A 167 12.21 6.08 23.62
CA GLY A 167 11.27 7.17 23.94
C GLY A 167 9.83 6.89 23.48
N LEU A 168 9.63 6.04 22.48
CA LEU A 168 8.31 5.64 21.98
C LEU A 168 7.66 4.63 22.95
N ARG A 169 6.39 4.87 23.31
CA ARG A 169 5.58 3.97 24.14
C ARG A 169 4.59 3.17 23.28
N ARG A 170 3.84 3.83 22.40
CA ARG A 170 2.91 3.20 21.48
C ARG A 170 2.61 4.05 20.24
N ILE A 171 2.09 3.40 19.22
CA ILE A 171 1.59 4.01 18.01
C ILE A 171 0.07 4.03 18.05
N ILE A 172 -0.55 5.13 17.56
CA ILE A 172 -2.00 5.27 17.44
C ILE A 172 -2.31 5.61 15.98
N LEU A 173 -2.76 4.60 15.23
CA LEU A 173 -3.19 4.75 13.84
C LEU A 173 -4.58 5.37 13.78
N THR A 174 -4.75 6.42 12.99
CA THR A 174 -6.08 6.98 12.73
C THR A 174 -6.73 6.30 11.53
N ALA A 175 -8.03 6.15 11.54
CA ALA A 175 -8.83 5.63 10.45
C ALA A 175 -10.02 6.55 10.14
N SER A 176 -10.33 6.76 8.86
CA SER A 176 -11.54 7.50 8.47
C SER A 176 -12.84 6.78 8.90
N GLY A 177 -12.76 5.46 9.10
CA GLY A 177 -13.87 4.56 9.37
C GLY A 177 -14.52 3.99 8.12
N GLY A 178 -14.05 4.37 6.93
CA GLY A 178 -14.52 3.83 5.64
C GLY A 178 -15.93 4.24 5.25
N SER A 179 -16.41 3.68 4.14
CA SER A 179 -17.70 4.02 3.52
C SER A 179 -18.90 3.71 4.41
N PHE A 180 -18.76 2.73 5.29
CA PHE A 180 -19.88 2.24 6.13
C PHE A 180 -19.79 2.66 7.60
N ARG A 181 -18.88 3.59 7.95
CA ARG A 181 -18.66 4.04 9.33
C ARG A 181 -19.96 4.34 10.09
N ASP A 182 -20.87 5.08 9.48
CA ASP A 182 -22.11 5.51 10.12
C ASP A 182 -23.33 4.63 9.75
N LEU A 183 -23.13 3.54 8.97
CA LEU A 183 -24.19 2.58 8.60
C LEU A 183 -24.39 1.56 9.74
N PRO A 184 -25.63 1.27 10.19
CA PRO A 184 -25.90 0.22 11.15
C PRO A 184 -25.44 -1.17 10.65
N ILE A 185 -25.01 -2.05 11.56
CA ILE A 185 -24.44 -3.37 11.23
C ILE A 185 -25.44 -4.26 10.48
N ASP A 186 -26.73 -4.21 10.86
CA ASP A 186 -27.81 -4.97 10.21
C ASP A 186 -28.06 -4.58 8.74
N LYS A 187 -27.54 -3.44 8.31
CA LYS A 187 -27.64 -2.98 6.92
C LYS A 187 -26.49 -3.42 6.02
N LEU A 188 -25.40 -3.93 6.59
CA LEU A 188 -24.23 -4.36 5.82
C LEU A 188 -24.51 -5.54 4.88
N ALA A 189 -25.48 -6.39 5.19
CA ALA A 189 -25.84 -7.55 4.35
C ALA A 189 -26.37 -7.14 2.95
N GLY A 190 -26.87 -5.91 2.80
CA GLY A 190 -27.47 -5.44 1.54
C GLY A 190 -26.63 -4.43 0.78
N VAL A 191 -25.38 -4.16 1.19
CA VAL A 191 -24.53 -3.16 0.53
C VAL A 191 -23.99 -3.69 -0.81
N THR A 192 -23.92 -2.78 -1.77
CA THR A 192 -23.41 -3.07 -3.12
C THR A 192 -21.96 -2.63 -3.27
N VAL A 193 -21.30 -3.08 -4.35
CA VAL A 193 -19.97 -2.57 -4.75
C VAL A 193 -19.98 -1.04 -4.89
N ALA A 194 -21.04 -0.51 -5.53
CA ALA A 194 -21.17 0.94 -5.72
C ALA A 194 -21.30 1.72 -4.39
N ASP A 195 -21.87 1.12 -3.35
CA ASP A 195 -21.94 1.74 -2.02
C ASP A 195 -20.59 1.68 -1.31
N ALA A 196 -19.88 0.55 -1.40
CA ALA A 196 -18.59 0.35 -0.78
C ALA A 196 -17.50 1.27 -1.39
N LEU A 197 -17.59 1.58 -2.68
CA LEU A 197 -16.65 2.45 -3.38
C LEU A 197 -16.84 3.97 -3.07
N LYS A 198 -17.86 4.36 -2.29
CA LYS A 198 -18.10 5.76 -1.91
C LYS A 198 -17.31 6.13 -0.64
N HIS A 199 -16.00 6.33 -0.77
CA HIS A 199 -15.20 6.76 0.37
C HIS A 199 -15.46 8.23 0.73
N PRO A 200 -15.65 8.59 2.04
CA PRO A 200 -16.07 9.94 2.44
C PRO A 200 -15.00 11.02 2.22
N ASN A 201 -13.71 10.70 2.34
CA ASN A 201 -12.63 11.70 2.38
C ASN A 201 -11.60 11.56 1.26
N TRP A 202 -11.39 10.34 0.74
CA TRP A 202 -10.30 10.03 -0.17
C TRP A 202 -10.81 9.53 -1.52
N SER A 203 -10.14 9.95 -2.60
CA SER A 203 -10.28 9.34 -3.93
C SER A 203 -9.15 8.33 -4.13
N MET A 204 -9.47 7.05 -4.04
CA MET A 204 -8.49 5.96 -4.02
C MET A 204 -8.81 4.90 -5.07
N GLY A 205 -7.88 3.96 -5.28
CA GLY A 205 -8.13 2.76 -6.07
C GLY A 205 -9.23 1.88 -5.47
N GLN A 206 -9.83 1.01 -6.29
CA GLN A 206 -10.98 0.19 -5.87
C GLN A 206 -10.63 -0.75 -4.72
N LYS A 207 -9.49 -1.48 -4.80
CA LYS A 207 -9.07 -2.44 -3.76
C LYS A 207 -8.95 -1.78 -2.40
N ILE A 208 -8.18 -0.70 -2.28
CA ILE A 208 -7.97 -0.01 -1.00
C ILE A 208 -9.25 0.66 -0.48
N THR A 209 -10.18 1.03 -1.36
CA THR A 209 -11.49 1.56 -0.94
C THR A 209 -12.35 0.49 -0.29
N ILE A 210 -12.34 -0.74 -0.81
CA ILE A 210 -13.00 -1.88 -0.16
C ILE A 210 -12.29 -2.26 1.15
N ASP A 211 -10.96 -2.27 1.17
CA ASP A 211 -10.18 -2.49 2.41
C ASP A 211 -10.50 -1.44 3.48
N SER A 212 -10.73 -0.20 3.09
CA SER A 212 -11.19 0.86 3.99
C SER A 212 -12.62 0.59 4.50
N ALA A 213 -13.52 0.11 3.62
CA ALA A 213 -14.89 -0.20 3.98
C ALA A 213 -15.01 -1.38 4.96
N THR A 214 -14.09 -2.35 4.90
CA THR A 214 -13.99 -3.49 5.82
C THR A 214 -13.12 -3.22 7.04
N LEU A 215 -12.41 -2.08 7.09
CA LEU A 215 -11.29 -1.78 7.98
C LEU A 215 -10.11 -2.77 7.88
N MET A 216 -10.08 -3.64 6.87
CA MET A 216 -8.89 -4.44 6.56
C MET A 216 -7.69 -3.54 6.28
N ASN A 217 -7.88 -2.42 5.57
CA ASN A 217 -6.79 -1.47 5.33
C ASN A 217 -6.06 -1.09 6.63
N LYS A 218 -6.83 -0.81 7.69
CA LYS A 218 -6.24 -0.44 8.98
C LYS A 218 -5.57 -1.63 9.67
N GLY A 219 -6.13 -2.83 9.55
CA GLY A 219 -5.48 -4.06 10.00
C GLY A 219 -4.16 -4.33 9.26
N LEU A 220 -4.11 -4.14 7.95
CA LEU A 220 -2.88 -4.24 7.15
C LEU A 220 -1.84 -3.20 7.58
N GLU A 221 -2.26 -1.99 7.89
CA GLU A 221 -1.40 -0.92 8.37
C GLU A 221 -0.80 -1.21 9.76
N VAL A 222 -1.50 -1.94 10.63
CA VAL A 222 -0.93 -2.42 11.90
C VAL A 222 0.26 -3.34 11.64
N ILE A 223 0.14 -4.28 10.68
CA ILE A 223 1.21 -5.19 10.32
C ILE A 223 2.39 -4.41 9.69
N GLU A 224 2.09 -3.45 8.81
CA GLU A 224 3.11 -2.57 8.23
C GLU A 224 3.85 -1.76 9.30
N ALA A 225 3.12 -1.18 10.27
CA ALA A 225 3.72 -0.43 11.39
C ALA A 225 4.64 -1.28 12.25
N HIS A 226 4.26 -2.54 12.51
CA HIS A 226 5.11 -3.50 13.19
C HIS A 226 6.47 -3.66 12.47
N TYR A 227 6.45 -3.91 11.16
CA TYR A 227 7.68 -4.11 10.38
C TYR A 227 8.50 -2.83 10.18
N LEU A 228 7.86 -1.67 10.02
CA LEU A 228 8.55 -0.39 9.81
C LEU A 228 9.19 0.16 11.08
N PHE A 229 8.53 0.02 12.23
CA PHE A 229 8.92 0.71 13.46
C PHE A 229 9.34 -0.25 14.58
N GLY A 230 9.26 -1.57 14.37
CA GLY A 230 9.65 -2.57 15.36
C GLY A 230 8.77 -2.61 16.61
N MET A 231 7.51 -2.16 16.51
CA MET A 231 6.57 -2.12 17.62
C MET A 231 5.82 -3.43 17.75
N ASP A 232 5.60 -3.87 18.99
CA ASP A 232 4.72 -5.01 19.27
C ASP A 232 3.27 -4.68 18.91
N TYR A 233 2.51 -5.68 18.46
CA TYR A 233 1.10 -5.51 18.09
C TYR A 233 0.24 -4.97 19.22
N ASP A 234 0.59 -5.25 20.49
CA ASP A 234 -0.11 -4.76 21.68
C ASP A 234 0.17 -3.28 21.99
N ASP A 235 1.17 -2.69 21.33
CA ASP A 235 1.54 -1.27 21.42
C ASP A 235 1.17 -0.50 20.15
N ILE A 236 0.32 -1.06 19.27
CA ILE A 236 -0.23 -0.40 18.08
C ILE A 236 -1.75 -0.38 18.20
N ASP A 237 -2.31 0.79 18.42
CA ASP A 237 -3.75 1.02 18.57
C ASP A 237 -4.36 1.65 17.31
N ILE A 238 -5.68 1.50 17.17
CA ILE A 238 -6.46 2.14 16.10
C ILE A 238 -7.52 3.04 16.72
N VAL A 239 -7.70 4.23 16.17
CA VAL A 239 -8.77 5.16 16.53
C VAL A 239 -9.48 5.66 15.27
N ILE A 240 -10.81 5.72 15.29
CA ILE A 240 -11.60 6.29 14.20
C ILE A 240 -11.58 7.82 14.31
N HIS A 241 -11.04 8.50 13.30
CA HIS A 241 -10.98 9.95 13.15
C HIS A 241 -11.64 10.35 11.84
N PRO A 242 -12.95 10.67 11.85
CA PRO A 242 -13.75 10.88 10.64
C PRO A 242 -13.24 11.96 9.70
N GLN A 243 -12.62 12.99 10.26
CA GLN A 243 -12.15 14.16 9.48
C GLN A 243 -10.86 13.88 8.71
N SER A 244 -10.08 12.84 9.10
CA SER A 244 -8.79 12.50 8.49
C SER A 244 -7.78 13.66 8.43
N ILE A 245 -7.86 14.59 9.38
CA ILE A 245 -6.92 15.73 9.53
C ILE A 245 -5.68 15.31 10.31
N ILE A 246 -5.85 14.51 11.35
CA ILE A 246 -4.76 13.85 12.06
C ILE A 246 -4.50 12.54 11.35
N HIS A 247 -3.29 12.41 10.80
CA HIS A 247 -2.93 11.23 10.00
C HIS A 247 -2.44 10.05 10.83
N SER A 248 -1.81 10.28 11.98
CA SER A 248 -1.55 9.33 13.07
C SER A 248 -0.86 10.04 14.24
N LEU A 249 -0.70 9.33 15.36
CA LEU A 249 -0.09 9.84 16.58
C LEU A 249 0.90 8.81 17.14
N ILE A 250 1.83 9.32 17.94
CA ILE A 250 2.68 8.50 18.82
C ILE A 250 2.51 8.96 20.25
N GLU A 251 2.53 8.01 21.19
CA GLU A 251 2.62 8.30 22.62
C GLU A 251 4.03 7.97 23.11
N LEU A 252 4.60 8.88 23.87
CA LEU A 252 5.94 8.74 24.42
C LEU A 252 5.91 8.21 25.84
N GLN A 253 7.06 7.78 26.37
CA GLN A 253 7.18 7.21 27.72
C GLN A 253 6.78 8.20 28.84
N ASP A 254 6.87 9.50 28.58
CA ASP A 254 6.47 10.57 29.50
C ASP A 254 4.99 10.95 29.39
N THR A 255 4.19 10.15 28.66
CA THR A 255 2.77 10.37 28.39
C THR A 255 2.45 11.49 27.38
N SER A 256 3.44 12.15 26.79
CA SER A 256 3.24 13.11 25.73
C SER A 256 2.71 12.40 24.47
N VAL A 257 1.76 13.03 23.78
CA VAL A 257 1.24 12.53 22.51
C VAL A 257 1.61 13.52 21.41
N LEU A 258 2.31 13.04 20.38
CA LEU A 258 2.64 13.81 19.19
C LEU A 258 1.80 13.35 18.01
N ALA A 259 1.37 14.29 17.17
CA ALA A 259 0.54 14.02 16.01
C ALA A 259 1.04 14.81 14.79
N GLN A 260 0.95 14.20 13.61
CA GLN A 260 1.11 14.94 12.37
C GLN A 260 -0.28 15.24 11.79
N LEU A 261 -0.49 16.51 11.44
CA LEU A 261 -1.75 17.03 10.91
C LEU A 261 -1.53 17.60 9.51
N GLY A 262 -2.53 17.45 8.64
CA GLY A 262 -2.54 18.01 7.29
C GLY A 262 -3.90 17.79 6.61
N TRP A 263 -4.12 18.46 5.49
CA TRP A 263 -5.22 18.09 4.62
C TRP A 263 -4.98 16.70 4.03
N PRO A 264 -6.04 15.91 3.74
CA PRO A 264 -5.91 14.62 3.07
C PRO A 264 -5.33 14.80 1.65
N ASP A 265 -4.01 14.62 1.51
CA ASP A 265 -3.28 14.77 0.26
C ASP A 265 -2.05 13.85 0.25
N MET A 266 -2.05 12.83 -0.60
CA MET A 266 -0.95 11.86 -0.69
C MET A 266 0.35 12.45 -1.23
N ARG A 267 0.32 13.65 -1.83
CA ARG A 267 1.54 14.31 -2.28
C ARG A 267 2.46 14.66 -1.11
N LEU A 268 1.91 14.99 0.05
CA LEU A 268 2.73 15.33 1.23
C LEU A 268 3.59 14.14 1.70
N PRO A 269 3.04 12.95 2.01
CA PRO A 269 3.86 11.80 2.40
C PRO A 269 4.81 11.35 1.29
N LEU A 270 4.40 11.38 0.03
CA LEU A 270 5.26 11.07 -1.12
C LEU A 270 6.43 12.06 -1.23
N LEU A 271 6.17 13.37 -1.16
CA LEU A 271 7.23 14.37 -1.21
C LEU A 271 8.22 14.18 -0.06
N TYR A 272 7.71 13.94 1.16
CA TYR A 272 8.57 13.74 2.32
C TYR A 272 9.44 12.48 2.20
N ALA A 273 8.87 11.36 1.73
CA ALA A 273 9.65 10.15 1.45
C ALA A 273 10.74 10.37 0.39
N LEU A 274 10.48 11.20 -0.62
CA LEU A 274 11.45 11.50 -1.67
C LEU A 274 12.51 12.51 -1.24
N SER A 275 12.18 13.47 -0.37
CA SER A 275 13.08 14.55 0.03
C SER A 275 13.80 14.30 1.35
N TRP A 276 13.35 13.33 2.15
CA TRP A 276 13.95 13.09 3.48
C TRP A 276 15.48 13.02 3.44
N PRO A 277 16.17 13.69 4.40
CA PRO A 277 15.67 14.32 5.63
C PRO A 277 15.18 15.78 5.47
N GLU A 278 15.22 16.32 4.28
CA GLU A 278 14.85 17.71 4.03
C GLU A 278 13.33 17.89 3.93
N ARG A 279 12.86 19.14 4.18
CA ARG A 279 11.47 19.56 3.95
C ARG A 279 11.46 20.62 2.86
N ILE A 280 10.98 20.24 1.68
CA ILE A 280 10.87 21.12 0.53
C ILE A 280 9.69 22.08 0.73
N HIS A 281 9.89 23.34 0.39
CA HIS A 281 8.82 24.36 0.38
C HIS A 281 7.77 24.00 -0.67
N THR A 282 6.48 24.10 -0.29
CA THR A 282 5.34 23.88 -1.19
C THR A 282 4.39 25.06 -1.11
N ASP A 283 3.71 25.35 -2.23
CA ASP A 283 2.60 26.31 -2.30
C ASP A 283 1.24 25.62 -2.11
N TRP A 284 1.23 24.38 -1.65
CA TRP A 284 0.01 23.62 -1.38
C TRP A 284 -0.79 24.23 -0.23
N PRO A 285 -2.12 24.02 -0.19
CA PRO A 285 -3.00 24.58 0.84
C PRO A 285 -2.53 24.21 2.25
N ARG A 286 -2.28 25.22 3.08
CA ARG A 286 -1.90 25.03 4.48
C ARG A 286 -3.11 24.68 5.31
N LEU A 287 -2.92 23.82 6.32
CA LEU A 287 -3.97 23.51 7.27
C LEU A 287 -4.29 24.75 8.11
N ASP A 288 -5.58 25.09 8.16
CA ASP A 288 -6.14 26.13 9.02
C ASP A 288 -7.01 25.43 10.07
N LEU A 289 -6.51 25.35 11.31
CA LEU A 289 -7.18 24.62 12.40
C LEU A 289 -8.54 25.24 12.77
N VAL A 290 -8.73 26.54 12.55
CA VAL A 290 -10.03 27.17 12.82
C VAL A 290 -11.06 26.74 11.78
N LYS A 291 -10.64 26.62 10.52
CA LYS A 291 -11.52 26.18 9.42
C LYS A 291 -11.75 24.67 9.38
N SER A 292 -10.82 23.87 9.96
CA SER A 292 -10.98 22.41 9.97
C SER A 292 -12.15 21.93 10.84
N GLY A 293 -12.65 22.77 11.75
CA GLY A 293 -13.73 22.42 12.66
C GLY A 293 -13.30 21.47 13.77
N ASP A 294 -14.25 20.74 14.32
CA ASP A 294 -14.03 19.81 15.43
C ASP A 294 -13.26 18.56 14.94
N LEU A 295 -12.26 18.15 15.70
CA LEU A 295 -11.55 16.89 15.52
C LEU A 295 -12.11 15.88 16.51
N THR A 296 -12.74 14.84 16.00
CA THR A 296 -13.45 13.84 16.81
C THR A 296 -12.81 12.47 16.69
N PHE A 297 -12.93 11.69 17.76
CA PHE A 297 -12.37 10.35 17.85
C PHE A 297 -13.42 9.38 18.38
N ARG A 298 -13.37 8.14 17.89
CA ARG A 298 -14.24 7.04 18.33
C ARG A 298 -13.45 5.75 18.41
N GLU A 299 -13.86 4.86 19.28
CA GLU A 299 -13.39 3.46 19.27
C GLU A 299 -13.83 2.77 17.98
N PRO A 300 -13.00 1.90 17.38
CA PRO A 300 -13.43 1.04 16.28
C PRO A 300 -14.44 -0.01 16.79
N ASP A 301 -15.46 -0.28 15.98
CA ASP A 301 -16.47 -1.31 16.28
C ASP A 301 -15.95 -2.68 15.81
N HIS A 302 -15.47 -3.48 16.77
CA HIS A 302 -14.87 -4.79 16.52
C HIS A 302 -15.87 -5.85 16.03
N GLU A 303 -17.15 -5.75 16.39
CA GLU A 303 -18.20 -6.65 15.90
C GLU A 303 -18.51 -6.36 14.44
N LYS A 304 -18.58 -5.09 14.10
CA LYS A 304 -18.84 -4.63 12.73
C LYS A 304 -17.70 -4.89 11.75
N TYR A 305 -16.45 -4.86 12.25
CA TYR A 305 -15.25 -4.91 11.44
C TYR A 305 -14.30 -6.07 11.83
N PRO A 306 -14.71 -7.34 11.59
CA PRO A 306 -13.90 -8.50 11.99
C PRO A 306 -12.53 -8.56 11.26
N CYS A 307 -12.41 -7.99 10.04
CA CYS A 307 -11.15 -7.97 9.29
C CYS A 307 -9.99 -7.36 10.05
N MET A 308 -10.27 -6.38 10.91
CA MET A 308 -9.25 -5.73 11.75
C MET A 308 -8.66 -6.74 12.75
N GLN A 309 -9.52 -7.53 13.41
CA GLN A 309 -9.08 -8.56 14.35
C GLN A 309 -8.33 -9.70 13.65
N LEU A 310 -8.78 -10.10 12.45
CA LEU A 310 -8.09 -11.09 11.62
C LEU A 310 -6.66 -10.65 11.30
N ALA A 311 -6.46 -9.36 10.99
CA ALA A 311 -5.13 -8.82 10.73
C ALA A 311 -4.24 -8.82 11.97
N TYR A 312 -4.75 -8.43 13.14
CA TYR A 312 -4.00 -8.54 14.40
C TYR A 312 -3.63 -10.00 14.72
N ALA A 313 -4.57 -10.92 14.52
CA ALA A 313 -4.32 -12.36 14.75
C ALA A 313 -3.24 -12.89 13.82
N ALA A 314 -3.32 -12.57 12.51
CA ALA A 314 -2.33 -12.97 11.54
C ALA A 314 -0.95 -12.36 11.81
N GLY A 315 -0.90 -11.08 12.19
CA GLY A 315 0.33 -10.42 12.56
C GLY A 315 1.01 -11.07 13.76
N ARG A 316 0.24 -11.34 14.84
CA ARG A 316 0.76 -12.03 16.04
C ARG A 316 1.19 -13.47 15.75
N ALA A 317 0.51 -14.19 14.85
CA ALA A 317 0.93 -15.51 14.40
C ALA A 317 2.27 -15.46 13.66
N GLY A 318 2.55 -14.36 12.96
CA GLY A 318 3.80 -14.17 12.24
C GLY A 318 4.03 -15.18 11.13
N GLY A 319 5.31 -15.37 10.78
CA GLY A 319 5.68 -16.35 9.76
C GLY A 319 5.09 -16.06 8.40
N SER A 320 4.51 -17.07 7.76
CA SER A 320 3.79 -16.95 6.47
C SER A 320 2.32 -16.50 6.60
N MET A 321 1.77 -16.42 7.82
CA MET A 321 0.37 -16.07 8.04
C MET A 321 -0.03 -14.68 7.52
N PRO A 322 0.77 -13.60 7.67
CA PRO A 322 0.43 -12.30 7.10
C PRO A 322 0.37 -12.31 5.56
N ALA A 323 1.19 -13.13 4.89
CA ALA A 323 1.13 -13.30 3.44
C ALA A 323 -0.19 -13.96 3.02
N VAL A 324 -0.61 -15.00 3.76
CA VAL A 324 -1.90 -15.69 3.56
C VAL A 324 -3.07 -14.75 3.75
N LEU A 325 -3.09 -13.98 4.86
CA LEU A 325 -4.12 -12.97 5.11
C LEU A 325 -4.24 -11.99 3.94
N ASN A 326 -3.10 -11.44 3.49
CA ASN A 326 -3.06 -10.46 2.41
C ASN A 326 -3.59 -11.05 1.10
N ALA A 327 -3.12 -12.24 0.70
CA ALA A 327 -3.54 -12.91 -0.52
C ALA A 327 -5.02 -13.28 -0.49
N ALA A 328 -5.51 -13.78 0.66
CA ALA A 328 -6.92 -14.08 0.87
C ALA A 328 -7.78 -12.82 0.76
N ASN A 329 -7.34 -11.70 1.36
CA ASN A 329 -8.02 -10.42 1.25
C ASN A 329 -8.06 -9.92 -0.20
N GLU A 330 -6.93 -9.90 -0.91
CA GLU A 330 -6.88 -9.46 -2.30
C GLU A 330 -7.84 -10.27 -3.18
N GLN A 331 -7.87 -11.59 -3.02
CA GLN A 331 -8.75 -12.46 -3.80
C GLN A 331 -10.23 -12.29 -3.43
N ALA A 332 -10.56 -12.17 -2.14
CA ALA A 332 -11.93 -11.94 -1.70
C ALA A 332 -12.46 -10.58 -2.16
N VAL A 333 -11.63 -9.53 -2.08
CA VAL A 333 -11.97 -8.20 -2.58
C VAL A 333 -12.19 -8.21 -4.10
N ALA A 334 -11.35 -8.93 -4.86
CA ALA A 334 -11.55 -9.09 -6.30
C ALA A 334 -12.88 -9.75 -6.62
N LEU A 335 -13.23 -10.83 -5.91
CA LEU A 335 -14.52 -11.50 -6.08
C LEU A 335 -15.71 -10.59 -5.73
N PHE A 336 -15.59 -9.76 -4.72
CA PHE A 336 -16.63 -8.78 -4.37
C PHE A 336 -16.76 -7.69 -5.44
N LEU A 337 -15.66 -7.14 -5.94
CA LEU A 337 -15.67 -6.14 -7.02
C LEU A 337 -16.28 -6.67 -8.31
N ASP A 338 -16.11 -7.97 -8.59
CA ASP A 338 -16.73 -8.68 -9.71
C ASP A 338 -18.19 -9.10 -9.41
N GLU A 339 -18.76 -8.67 -8.27
CA GLU A 339 -20.13 -9.01 -7.82
C GLU A 339 -20.37 -10.54 -7.67
N ARG A 340 -19.31 -11.30 -7.37
CA ARG A 340 -19.35 -12.77 -7.27
C ARG A 340 -19.53 -13.27 -5.83
N ILE A 341 -19.37 -12.41 -4.83
CA ILE A 341 -19.67 -12.65 -3.41
C ILE A 341 -20.29 -11.41 -2.80
N GLN A 342 -20.90 -11.55 -1.61
CA GLN A 342 -21.43 -10.43 -0.85
C GLN A 342 -20.34 -9.79 0.03
N PHE A 343 -20.57 -8.53 0.47
CA PHE A 343 -19.64 -7.80 1.31
C PHE A 343 -19.25 -8.54 2.61
N LEU A 344 -20.24 -9.13 3.28
CA LEU A 344 -20.05 -9.89 4.52
C LEU A 344 -19.37 -11.26 4.33
N ASP A 345 -19.19 -11.72 3.09
CA ASP A 345 -18.44 -12.95 2.82
C ASP A 345 -16.93 -12.72 2.76
N ILE A 346 -16.50 -11.44 2.57
CA ILE A 346 -15.06 -11.10 2.57
C ILE A 346 -14.39 -11.58 3.87
N PRO A 347 -14.81 -11.13 5.08
CA PRO A 347 -14.16 -11.58 6.31
C PRO A 347 -14.26 -13.09 6.54
N LYS A 348 -15.38 -13.73 6.17
CA LYS A 348 -15.56 -15.18 6.35
C LYS A 348 -14.56 -15.99 5.51
N LEU A 349 -14.34 -15.59 4.25
CA LEU A 349 -13.39 -16.26 3.37
C LEU A 349 -11.96 -16.09 3.89
N ILE A 350 -11.59 -14.88 4.35
CA ILE A 350 -10.28 -14.62 4.91
C ILE A 350 -10.05 -15.46 6.16
N GLU A 351 -11.01 -15.47 7.10
CA GLU A 351 -10.95 -16.26 8.34
C GLU A 351 -10.77 -17.76 8.02
N ASN A 352 -11.60 -18.32 7.14
CA ASN A 352 -11.52 -19.72 6.75
C ASN A 352 -10.14 -20.11 6.19
N VAL A 353 -9.55 -19.25 5.35
CA VAL A 353 -8.22 -19.50 4.76
C VAL A 353 -7.12 -19.40 5.82
N CYS A 354 -7.17 -18.39 6.69
CA CYS A 354 -6.21 -18.26 7.79
C CYS A 354 -6.28 -19.45 8.76
N ASP A 355 -7.48 -19.91 9.12
CA ASP A 355 -7.68 -21.06 10.00
C ASP A 355 -7.10 -22.35 9.38
N LYS A 356 -7.35 -22.59 8.08
CA LYS A 356 -6.78 -23.72 7.35
C LYS A 356 -5.25 -23.70 7.33
N HIS A 357 -4.64 -22.50 7.24
CA HIS A 357 -3.18 -22.36 7.18
C HIS A 357 -2.49 -22.48 8.53
N GLN A 358 -3.21 -22.42 9.64
CA GLN A 358 -2.61 -22.34 10.98
C GLN A 358 -1.68 -23.53 11.29
N ALA A 359 -2.02 -24.74 10.80
CA ALA A 359 -1.18 -25.93 10.99
C ALA A 359 0.09 -25.95 10.11
N ASP A 360 0.04 -25.24 8.98
CA ASP A 360 1.10 -25.20 7.96
C ASP A 360 1.89 -23.87 7.99
N ASN A 361 1.64 -23.01 9.00
CA ASN A 361 2.31 -21.73 9.11
C ASN A 361 3.82 -21.91 9.27
N CYS A 362 4.58 -21.41 8.29
CA CYS A 362 6.03 -21.42 8.32
C CYS A 362 6.54 -20.27 9.19
N GLU A 363 7.17 -20.54 10.34
CA GLU A 363 7.63 -19.50 11.28
C GLU A 363 8.70 -18.58 10.71
N ASN A 364 9.60 -19.11 9.87
CA ASN A 364 10.71 -18.35 9.27
C ASN A 364 10.70 -18.53 7.74
N PRO A 365 9.71 -17.96 7.04
CA PRO A 365 9.54 -18.19 5.61
C PRO A 365 10.64 -17.51 4.80
N GLY A 366 11.16 -18.23 3.80
CA GLY A 366 11.90 -17.65 2.69
C GLY A 366 10.95 -17.02 1.65
N LEU A 367 11.52 -16.40 0.63
CA LEU A 367 10.73 -15.79 -0.45
C LEU A 367 9.84 -16.81 -1.17
N GLU A 368 10.36 -18.01 -1.44
CA GLU A 368 9.61 -19.08 -2.11
C GLU A 368 8.43 -19.55 -1.27
N ASP A 369 8.60 -19.67 0.06
CA ASP A 369 7.52 -20.04 0.97
C ASP A 369 6.40 -18.99 1.00
N ILE A 370 6.78 -17.70 0.98
CA ILE A 370 5.82 -16.59 0.91
C ILE A 370 5.01 -16.62 -0.40
N LEU A 371 5.68 -16.82 -1.53
CA LEU A 371 5.03 -16.86 -2.84
C LEU A 371 4.12 -18.10 -2.95
N ALA A 372 4.55 -19.25 -2.44
CA ALA A 372 3.72 -20.44 -2.41
C ALA A 372 2.50 -20.29 -1.50
N ALA A 373 2.66 -19.63 -0.34
CA ALA A 373 1.56 -19.33 0.58
C ALA A 373 0.55 -18.34 -0.03
N ASP A 374 1.01 -17.32 -0.76
CA ASP A 374 0.16 -16.36 -1.47
C ASP A 374 -0.67 -17.08 -2.55
N GLU A 375 -0.04 -17.90 -3.39
CA GLU A 375 -0.75 -18.66 -4.44
C GLU A 375 -1.78 -19.61 -3.84
N TRP A 376 -1.39 -20.37 -2.82
CA TRP A 376 -2.28 -21.30 -2.13
C TRP A 376 -3.50 -20.58 -1.54
N ALA A 377 -3.28 -19.45 -0.84
CA ALA A 377 -4.36 -18.71 -0.22
C ALA A 377 -5.40 -18.20 -1.23
N ARG A 378 -4.94 -17.73 -2.40
CA ARG A 378 -5.84 -17.30 -3.48
C ARG A 378 -6.72 -18.45 -3.98
N LEU A 379 -6.15 -19.65 -4.16
CA LEU A 379 -6.88 -20.84 -4.57
C LEU A 379 -7.90 -21.28 -3.51
N GLU A 380 -7.54 -21.20 -2.23
CA GLU A 380 -8.45 -21.56 -1.12
C GLU A 380 -9.64 -20.59 -1.01
N VAL A 381 -9.45 -19.28 -1.27
CA VAL A 381 -10.58 -18.32 -1.34
C VAL A 381 -11.54 -18.70 -2.46
N LEU A 382 -11.01 -19.08 -3.63
CA LEU A 382 -11.85 -19.53 -4.76
C LEU A 382 -12.65 -20.78 -4.39
N ALA A 383 -12.01 -21.78 -3.76
CA ALA A 383 -12.67 -22.99 -3.29
C ALA A 383 -13.75 -22.67 -2.23
N GLY A 384 -13.42 -21.86 -1.22
CA GLY A 384 -14.35 -21.44 -0.18
C GLY A 384 -15.56 -20.66 -0.72
N SER A 385 -15.38 -19.86 -1.78
CA SER A 385 -16.50 -19.17 -2.42
C SER A 385 -17.52 -20.14 -3.06
N VAL A 386 -17.05 -21.28 -3.57
CA VAL A 386 -17.94 -22.35 -4.09
C VAL A 386 -18.71 -23.02 -2.94
N GLU A 387 -18.05 -23.25 -1.80
CA GLU A 387 -18.70 -23.82 -0.61
C GLU A 387 -19.80 -22.90 -0.08
N LEU A 388 -19.66 -21.57 -0.21
CA LEU A 388 -20.71 -20.59 0.07
C LEU A 388 -21.85 -20.57 -0.96
N GLY A 389 -21.78 -21.39 -2.02
CA GLY A 389 -22.83 -21.54 -3.03
C GLY A 389 -22.64 -20.65 -4.27
N TYR A 390 -21.52 -19.96 -4.40
CA TYR A 390 -21.21 -19.13 -5.57
C TYR A 390 -20.62 -19.97 -6.72
N ARG A 391 -20.99 -19.67 -7.98
CA ARG A 391 -20.41 -20.32 -9.15
C ARG A 391 -19.13 -19.61 -9.58
N ILE A 392 -18.01 -20.30 -9.59
CA ILE A 392 -16.79 -19.81 -10.25
C ILE A 392 -16.90 -20.09 -11.74
N LEU A 393 -17.17 -19.06 -12.55
CA LEU A 393 -16.88 -19.11 -13.96
C LEU A 393 -15.36 -19.03 -14.11
N SER A 394 -14.75 -19.94 -14.90
CA SER A 394 -13.29 -20.04 -15.07
C SER A 394 -12.63 -18.68 -15.20
N ILE A 395 -11.57 -18.47 -14.42
CA ILE A 395 -10.67 -17.30 -14.53
C ILE A 395 -10.04 -17.36 -15.92
N ARG A 396 -10.30 -16.34 -16.75
CA ARG A 396 -9.57 -16.09 -18.01
C ARG A 396 -8.39 -15.20 -17.75
#